data_ba736c6676f09f783ff4c33c102dc9ba
#
_entry.id   ba736c6676f09f783ff4c33c102dc9ba
#
_cell.length_a   1.000
_cell.length_b   1.000
_cell.length_c   1.000
_cell.angle_alpha   90.00
_cell.angle_beta   90.00
_cell.angle_gamma   90.00
#
_symmetry.space_group_name_H-M   'P 1'
#
loop_
_entity.id
_entity.type
_entity.pdbx_description
1 polymer ?
#
loop_
_entity_poly.entity_id
_entity_poly.type
_entity_poly.pdbx_seq_one_letter_code
_entity_poly.pdbx_strand_id
1 'polypeptide(L)'
;LTEPLRLAAGLHPAVAPADYHADCAIEPSLSSSLAKVLVAQTPKHAWLQHPRLNPKFKPEDDDKFALGSAVHDYLAGGAARIKIVTGFKDWKKDAAQEQRAAARAAGLIPLLTHQFEQVIDIAAVAKETAVKEGISLGMQECVLIAEDKGAWLRAMMDSFAPPWINDWKISKINLANDAALARHMVDMGYDMRAAFYIHVAELVFPDLAGRINFRWLFLEEDEPFGLRIIEADATMREMGRRKMQYAIDIWRECLGNGRWPHFENLPRRLAYPDWKEREWLEREVAPTSVMGPVEMLGRMDGGQL
;
A
#
# COMPACT_ATOMS: atom_id res chain seq x y z
N LEU A 1 18.74 -19.22 -17.59
CA LEU A 1 18.36 -18.38 -16.45
C LEU A 1 19.22 -17.12 -16.54
N THR A 2 18.61 -15.95 -16.76
CA THR A 2 19.31 -14.67 -16.70
C THR A 2 19.78 -14.43 -15.26
N GLU A 3 21.00 -13.94 -15.09
CA GLU A 3 21.49 -13.55 -13.76
C GLU A 3 20.57 -12.50 -13.14
N PRO A 4 20.30 -12.57 -11.83
CA PRO A 4 19.49 -11.59 -11.16
C PRO A 4 20.12 -10.20 -11.28
N LEU A 5 19.30 -9.19 -11.59
CA LEU A 5 19.75 -7.80 -11.68
C LEU A 5 20.35 -7.34 -10.35
N ARG A 6 21.54 -6.71 -10.38
CA ARG A 6 22.23 -6.15 -9.22
C ARG A 6 22.73 -4.74 -9.54
N LEU A 7 22.10 -3.77 -8.89
CA LEU A 7 22.30 -2.35 -9.14
C LEU A 7 23.01 -1.68 -7.96
N ALA A 8 23.97 -0.83 -8.27
CA ALA A 8 24.64 0.01 -7.29
C ALA A 8 23.72 1.15 -6.81
N ALA A 9 24.20 1.93 -5.83
CA ALA A 9 23.52 3.14 -5.40
C ALA A 9 23.39 4.13 -6.56
N GLY A 10 22.24 4.80 -6.68
CA GLY A 10 21.94 5.74 -7.74
C GLY A 10 20.49 5.69 -8.22
N LEU A 11 20.23 6.44 -9.29
CA LEU A 11 18.96 6.46 -10.00
C LEU A 11 18.98 5.46 -11.17
N HIS A 12 17.94 4.65 -11.27
CA HIS A 12 17.73 3.64 -12.30
C HIS A 12 16.35 3.82 -12.94
N PRO A 13 16.26 4.44 -14.12
CA PRO A 13 14.99 4.86 -14.71
C PRO A 13 14.18 3.71 -15.36
N ALA A 14 14.76 2.53 -15.54
CA ALA A 14 14.16 1.45 -16.31
C ALA A 14 14.38 0.09 -15.64
N VAL A 15 13.84 -0.09 -14.43
CA VAL A 15 13.87 -1.36 -13.72
C VAL A 15 12.49 -1.99 -13.79
N ALA A 16 12.42 -3.24 -14.25
CA ALA A 16 11.14 -3.95 -14.26
C ALA A 16 10.63 -4.15 -12.81
N PRO A 17 9.33 -4.02 -12.54
CA PRO A 17 8.78 -4.24 -11.20
C PRO A 17 9.13 -5.61 -10.61
N ALA A 18 9.17 -6.66 -11.45
CA ALA A 18 9.59 -7.99 -11.02
C ALA A 18 11.02 -8.00 -10.44
N ASP A 19 11.97 -7.29 -11.11
CA ASP A 19 13.35 -7.17 -10.64
C ASP A 19 13.44 -6.35 -9.35
N TYR A 20 12.68 -5.24 -9.27
CA TYR A 20 12.59 -4.43 -8.06
C TYR A 20 12.09 -5.25 -6.87
N HIS A 21 11.02 -6.05 -7.06
CA HIS A 21 10.46 -6.90 -6.01
C HIS A 21 11.36 -8.08 -5.66
N ALA A 22 12.18 -8.56 -6.61
CA ALA A 22 13.22 -9.57 -6.36
C ALA A 22 14.45 -9.00 -5.63
N ASP A 23 14.42 -7.73 -5.25
CA ASP A 23 15.53 -7.00 -4.61
C ASP A 23 16.76 -6.83 -5.51
N CYS A 24 16.67 -5.85 -6.38
CA CYS A 24 17.67 -5.55 -7.41
C CYS A 24 18.94 -4.83 -6.90
N ALA A 25 19.06 -4.48 -5.62
CA ALA A 25 20.28 -3.85 -5.09
C ALA A 25 21.44 -4.86 -5.01
N ILE A 26 22.69 -4.38 -5.03
CA ILE A 26 23.86 -5.27 -4.89
C ILE A 26 23.83 -6.05 -3.58
N GLU A 27 23.44 -5.44 -2.47
CA GLU A 27 23.27 -6.11 -1.18
C GLU A 27 21.77 -6.24 -0.80
N PRO A 28 21.40 -7.13 0.13
CA PRO A 28 20.02 -7.21 0.62
C PRO A 28 19.53 -5.86 1.11
N SER A 29 18.45 -5.37 0.51
CA SER A 29 18.02 -4.00 0.73
C SER A 29 16.61 -3.89 1.32
N LEU A 30 16.41 -2.87 2.17
CA LEU A 30 15.12 -2.54 2.75
C LEU A 30 14.28 -1.74 1.76
N SER A 31 13.04 -2.12 1.56
CA SER A 31 12.02 -1.32 0.88
C SER A 31 11.05 -0.70 1.89
N SER A 32 10.28 0.32 1.49
CA SER A 32 9.25 0.92 2.36
C SER A 32 8.20 -0.09 2.84
N SER A 33 7.87 -1.10 2.02
CA SER A 33 6.93 -2.17 2.39
C SER A 33 7.50 -3.06 3.50
N LEU A 34 8.77 -3.46 3.40
CA LEU A 34 9.43 -4.23 4.45
C LEU A 34 9.66 -3.39 5.71
N ALA A 35 9.96 -2.09 5.56
CA ALA A 35 10.06 -1.17 6.69
C ALA A 35 8.72 -1.10 7.47
N LYS A 36 7.58 -1.07 6.76
CA LYS A 36 6.25 -1.17 7.39
C LYS A 36 6.10 -2.47 8.21
N VAL A 37 6.58 -3.60 7.68
CA VAL A 37 6.54 -4.88 8.40
C VAL A 37 7.39 -4.82 9.68
N LEU A 38 8.58 -4.20 9.63
CA LEU A 38 9.44 -4.04 10.82
C LEU A 38 8.80 -3.17 11.90
N VAL A 39 8.03 -2.15 11.51
CA VAL A 39 7.31 -1.28 12.46
C VAL A 39 6.07 -1.96 13.03
N ALA A 40 5.31 -2.70 12.20
CA ALA A 40 4.01 -3.27 12.58
C ALA A 40 4.11 -4.67 13.19
N GLN A 41 5.18 -5.41 12.92
CA GLN A 41 5.34 -6.80 13.29
C GLN A 41 6.73 -7.04 13.91
N THR A 42 7.31 -8.23 13.70
CA THR A 42 8.64 -8.56 14.21
C THR A 42 9.67 -8.62 13.08
N PRO A 43 10.96 -8.45 13.37
CA PRO A 43 12.03 -8.62 12.39
C PRO A 43 11.96 -9.95 11.64
N LYS A 44 11.51 -11.03 12.29
CA LYS A 44 11.34 -12.32 11.63
C LYS A 44 10.31 -12.29 10.50
N HIS A 45 9.24 -11.50 10.62
CA HIS A 45 8.25 -11.34 9.55
C HIS A 45 8.86 -10.63 8.34
N ALA A 46 9.65 -9.58 8.54
CA ALA A 46 10.36 -8.90 7.45
C ALA A 46 11.37 -9.83 6.76
N TRP A 47 12.10 -10.64 7.52
CA TRP A 47 13.01 -11.65 6.98
C TRP A 47 12.27 -12.68 6.09
N LEU A 48 11.11 -13.15 6.55
CA LEU A 48 10.28 -14.11 5.80
C LEU A 48 9.78 -13.54 4.48
N GLN A 49 9.49 -12.24 4.45
CA GLN A 49 9.00 -11.53 3.25
C GLN A 49 10.13 -11.02 2.35
N HIS A 50 11.39 -11.19 2.73
CA HIS A 50 12.49 -10.72 1.91
C HIS A 50 12.96 -11.78 0.90
N PRO A 51 12.95 -11.47 -0.41
CA PRO A 51 13.20 -12.47 -1.47
C PRO A 51 14.60 -13.07 -1.45
N ARG A 52 15.61 -12.35 -0.94
CA ARG A 52 17.00 -12.82 -0.89
C ARG A 52 17.42 -13.41 0.46
N LEU A 53 16.75 -13.01 1.55
CA LEU A 53 17.08 -13.54 2.88
C LEU A 53 16.35 -14.85 3.17
N ASN A 54 15.15 -15.01 2.65
CA ASN A 54 14.35 -16.22 2.81
C ASN A 54 14.43 -17.12 1.56
N PRO A 55 15.14 -18.24 1.62
CA PRO A 55 15.24 -19.15 0.47
C PRO A 55 13.91 -19.83 0.10
N LYS A 56 12.89 -19.73 0.98
CA LYS A 56 11.54 -20.26 0.75
C LYS A 56 10.54 -19.15 0.38
N PHE A 57 11.03 -17.95 0.11
CA PHE A 57 10.17 -16.84 -0.30
C PHE A 57 9.38 -17.20 -1.55
N LYS A 58 8.10 -16.88 -1.53
CA LYS A 58 7.22 -16.95 -2.70
C LYS A 58 6.49 -15.62 -2.80
N PRO A 59 6.50 -14.96 -3.97
CA PRO A 59 5.69 -13.76 -4.17
C PRO A 59 4.22 -14.08 -3.90
N GLU A 60 3.53 -13.20 -3.21
CA GLU A 60 2.06 -13.26 -3.09
C GLU A 60 1.45 -12.70 -4.38
N ASP A 61 0.51 -13.45 -4.94
CA ASP A 61 -0.29 -13.02 -6.07
C ASP A 61 -1.59 -12.42 -5.51
N ASP A 62 -1.64 -11.09 -5.38
CA ASP A 62 -2.82 -10.43 -4.80
C ASP A 62 -3.69 -9.76 -5.88
N ASP A 63 -4.83 -10.40 -6.12
CA ASP A 63 -5.86 -9.93 -7.06
C ASP A 63 -6.44 -8.55 -6.75
N LYS A 64 -6.37 -8.15 -5.48
CA LYS A 64 -7.01 -6.92 -5.00
C LYS A 64 -6.38 -5.65 -5.55
N PHE A 65 -5.14 -5.74 -6.02
CA PHE A 65 -4.39 -4.58 -6.50
C PHE A 65 -4.31 -4.47 -8.03
N ALA A 66 -4.97 -5.37 -8.77
CA ALA A 66 -4.85 -5.41 -10.23
C ALA A 66 -5.26 -4.08 -10.91
N LEU A 67 -6.37 -3.47 -10.48
CA LEU A 67 -6.83 -2.20 -11.03
C LEU A 67 -5.84 -1.07 -10.72
N GLY A 68 -5.41 -0.94 -9.47
CA GLY A 68 -4.43 0.07 -9.06
C GLY A 68 -3.12 -0.07 -9.82
N SER A 69 -2.58 -1.28 -9.91
CA SER A 69 -1.37 -1.57 -10.69
C SER A 69 -1.52 -1.23 -12.16
N ALA A 70 -2.69 -1.51 -12.75
CA ALA A 70 -2.97 -1.18 -14.14
C ALA A 70 -3.07 0.33 -14.38
N VAL A 71 -3.64 1.10 -13.45
CA VAL A 71 -3.67 2.57 -13.54
C VAL A 71 -2.26 3.13 -13.46
N HIS A 72 -1.41 2.65 -12.55
CA HIS A 72 -0.01 3.04 -12.46
C HIS A 72 0.72 2.78 -13.79
N ASP A 73 0.63 1.57 -14.33
CA ASP A 73 1.24 1.21 -15.61
C ASP A 73 0.75 2.09 -16.76
N TYR A 74 -0.56 2.33 -16.82
CA TYR A 74 -1.15 3.13 -17.88
C TYR A 74 -0.72 4.60 -17.80
N LEU A 75 -0.56 5.13 -16.59
CA LEU A 75 -0.03 6.48 -16.35
C LEU A 75 1.46 6.56 -16.70
N ALA A 76 2.23 5.51 -16.42
CA ALA A 76 3.68 5.48 -16.64
C ALA A 76 4.11 5.32 -18.10
N GLY A 77 3.27 4.90 -19.00
CA GLY A 77 3.66 4.75 -20.40
C GLY A 77 2.73 3.94 -21.28
N GLY A 78 1.59 3.56 -20.76
CA GLY A 78 0.55 2.88 -21.53
C GLY A 78 0.27 1.44 -21.10
N ALA A 79 -0.35 0.67 -21.98
CA ALA A 79 -0.96 -0.63 -21.67
C ALA A 79 -0.04 -1.84 -21.94
N ALA A 80 1.27 -1.66 -22.04
CA ALA A 80 2.18 -2.73 -22.47
C ALA A 80 2.15 -3.98 -21.57
N ARG A 81 1.93 -3.79 -20.26
CA ARG A 81 1.79 -4.90 -19.29
C ARG A 81 0.34 -5.29 -19.00
N ILE A 82 -0.64 -4.70 -19.66
CA ILE A 82 -2.04 -4.99 -19.44
C ILE A 82 -2.53 -6.01 -20.48
N LYS A 83 -3.14 -7.10 -20.02
CA LYS A 83 -3.81 -8.09 -20.85
C LYS A 83 -5.33 -7.94 -20.73
N ILE A 84 -5.97 -7.47 -21.80
CA ILE A 84 -7.43 -7.39 -21.83
C ILE A 84 -8.01 -8.77 -22.16
N VAL A 85 -8.87 -9.26 -21.26
CA VAL A 85 -9.60 -10.52 -21.40
C VAL A 85 -11.03 -10.18 -21.82
N THR A 86 -11.35 -10.48 -23.08
CA THR A 86 -12.63 -10.11 -23.71
C THR A 86 -13.68 -11.21 -23.64
N GLY A 87 -14.96 -10.84 -23.75
CA GLY A 87 -16.08 -11.80 -23.81
C GLY A 87 -16.57 -12.32 -22.46
N PHE A 88 -16.06 -11.76 -21.35
CA PHE A 88 -16.48 -12.12 -20.00
C PHE A 88 -16.91 -10.87 -19.21
N LYS A 89 -17.96 -11.05 -18.37
CA LYS A 89 -18.42 -10.00 -17.45
C LYS A 89 -17.74 -10.09 -16.08
N ASP A 90 -17.27 -11.27 -15.71
CA ASP A 90 -16.61 -11.54 -14.45
C ASP A 90 -15.62 -12.71 -14.60
N TRP A 91 -14.86 -12.99 -13.54
CA TRP A 91 -13.87 -14.05 -13.48
C TRP A 91 -14.40 -15.44 -13.07
N LYS A 92 -15.74 -15.65 -13.05
CA LYS A 92 -16.35 -16.89 -12.56
C LYS A 92 -16.20 -18.07 -13.50
N LYS A 93 -16.11 -17.83 -14.80
CA LYS A 93 -16.00 -18.88 -15.82
C LYS A 93 -14.57 -19.44 -15.89
N ASP A 94 -14.43 -20.74 -15.99
CA ASP A 94 -13.12 -21.44 -16.08
C ASP A 94 -12.25 -20.85 -17.19
N ALA A 95 -12.79 -20.65 -18.37
CA ALA A 95 -12.08 -20.05 -19.51
C ALA A 95 -11.55 -18.62 -19.23
N ALA A 96 -12.24 -17.84 -18.41
CA ALA A 96 -11.76 -16.53 -17.96
C ALA A 96 -10.61 -16.68 -16.95
N GLN A 97 -10.73 -17.61 -16.01
CA GLN A 97 -9.70 -17.92 -15.02
C GLN A 97 -8.41 -18.46 -15.67
N GLU A 98 -8.55 -19.34 -16.68
CA GLU A 98 -7.40 -19.84 -17.46
C GLU A 98 -6.65 -18.70 -18.16
N GLN A 99 -7.38 -17.81 -18.86
CA GLN A 99 -6.76 -16.63 -19.49
C GLN A 99 -6.09 -15.69 -18.47
N ARG A 100 -6.73 -15.53 -17.31
CA ARG A 100 -6.17 -14.76 -16.18
C ARG A 100 -4.87 -15.37 -15.67
N ALA A 101 -4.85 -16.68 -15.43
CA ALA A 101 -3.67 -17.39 -14.97
C ALA A 101 -2.54 -17.33 -16.01
N ALA A 102 -2.86 -17.53 -17.30
CA ALA A 102 -1.89 -17.43 -18.38
C ALA A 102 -1.28 -16.03 -18.50
N ALA A 103 -2.09 -14.98 -18.38
CA ALA A 103 -1.61 -13.59 -18.39
C ALA A 103 -0.63 -13.33 -17.23
N ARG A 104 -0.97 -13.78 -16.02
CA ARG A 104 -0.08 -13.65 -14.84
C ARG A 104 1.21 -14.42 -15.00
N ALA A 105 1.15 -15.63 -15.47
CA ALA A 105 2.35 -16.43 -15.76
C ALA A 105 3.30 -15.74 -16.76
N ALA A 106 2.73 -14.90 -17.64
CA ALA A 106 3.48 -14.05 -18.56
C ALA A 106 3.91 -12.70 -17.96
N GLY A 107 3.68 -12.44 -16.67
CA GLY A 107 4.00 -11.17 -15.99
C GLY A 107 3.09 -9.99 -16.38
N LEU A 108 1.91 -10.29 -16.95
CA LEU A 108 0.93 -9.28 -17.38
C LEU A 108 -0.17 -9.10 -16.34
N ILE A 109 -0.80 -7.93 -16.32
CA ILE A 109 -1.94 -7.61 -15.47
C ILE A 109 -3.22 -7.92 -16.25
N PRO A 110 -3.96 -9.00 -15.89
CA PRO A 110 -5.21 -9.34 -16.57
C PRO A 110 -6.34 -8.44 -16.10
N LEU A 111 -7.02 -7.81 -17.04
CA LEU A 111 -8.24 -7.04 -16.83
C LEU A 111 -9.35 -7.49 -17.76
N LEU A 112 -10.60 -7.46 -17.26
CA LEU A 112 -11.76 -7.56 -18.12
C LEU A 112 -11.96 -6.24 -18.89
N THR A 113 -12.68 -6.27 -19.99
CA THR A 113 -12.89 -5.09 -20.84
C THR A 113 -13.35 -3.87 -20.06
N HIS A 114 -14.41 -4.01 -19.24
CA HIS A 114 -14.94 -2.90 -18.45
C HIS A 114 -13.95 -2.38 -17.39
N GLN A 115 -13.08 -3.25 -16.84
CA GLN A 115 -12.03 -2.82 -15.92
C GLN A 115 -10.94 -2.01 -16.63
N PHE A 116 -10.64 -2.37 -17.88
CA PHE A 116 -9.69 -1.60 -18.68
C PHE A 116 -10.28 -0.24 -19.11
N GLU A 117 -11.56 -0.18 -19.45
CA GLU A 117 -12.27 1.08 -19.69
C GLU A 117 -12.20 2.00 -18.47
N GLN A 118 -12.44 1.46 -17.28
CA GLN A 118 -12.28 2.18 -16.01
C GLN A 118 -10.85 2.70 -15.81
N VAL A 119 -9.81 1.93 -16.15
CA VAL A 119 -8.41 2.39 -16.12
C VAL A 119 -8.19 3.59 -17.02
N ILE A 120 -8.77 3.57 -18.23
CA ILE A 120 -8.64 4.70 -19.17
C ILE A 120 -9.29 5.96 -18.58
N ASP A 121 -10.50 5.83 -18.02
CA ASP A 121 -11.25 6.96 -17.47
C ASP A 121 -10.52 7.58 -16.26
N ILE A 122 -10.07 6.74 -15.31
CA ILE A 122 -9.25 7.19 -14.17
C ILE A 122 -7.98 7.90 -14.64
N ALA A 123 -7.27 7.32 -15.61
CA ALA A 123 -6.04 7.90 -16.11
C ALA A 123 -6.26 9.21 -16.89
N ALA A 124 -7.39 9.35 -17.58
CA ALA A 124 -7.76 10.59 -18.26
C ALA A 124 -7.96 11.73 -17.26
N VAL A 125 -8.75 11.50 -16.21
CA VAL A 125 -8.95 12.48 -15.12
C VAL A 125 -7.65 12.82 -14.41
N ALA A 126 -6.81 11.81 -14.14
CA ALA A 126 -5.51 12.00 -13.52
C ALA A 126 -4.60 12.93 -14.34
N LYS A 127 -4.48 12.69 -15.65
CA LYS A 127 -3.66 13.49 -16.56
C LYS A 127 -4.21 14.91 -16.72
N GLU A 128 -5.51 15.05 -16.93
CA GLU A 128 -6.18 16.35 -17.06
C GLU A 128 -5.95 17.21 -15.81
N THR A 129 -6.21 16.62 -14.62
CA THR A 129 -6.02 17.33 -13.35
C THR A 129 -4.56 17.65 -13.10
N ALA A 130 -3.61 16.74 -13.39
CA ALA A 130 -2.20 17.02 -13.26
C ALA A 130 -1.77 18.24 -14.11
N VAL A 131 -2.24 18.31 -15.34
CA VAL A 131 -1.96 19.46 -16.24
C VAL A 131 -2.59 20.74 -15.67
N LYS A 132 -3.85 20.70 -15.25
CA LYS A 132 -4.58 21.85 -14.70
C LYS A 132 -3.90 22.40 -13.43
N GLU A 133 -3.45 21.53 -12.57
CA GLU A 133 -2.79 21.90 -11.30
C GLU A 133 -1.27 22.13 -11.45
N GLY A 134 -0.74 22.10 -12.67
CA GLY A 134 0.68 22.32 -12.94
C GLY A 134 1.60 21.25 -12.34
N ILE A 135 1.12 20.03 -12.18
CA ILE A 135 1.88 18.91 -11.62
C ILE A 135 2.78 18.33 -12.72
N SER A 136 4.09 18.50 -12.55
CA SER A 136 5.05 17.74 -13.36
C SER A 136 5.12 16.29 -12.86
N LEU A 137 5.00 15.35 -13.79
CA LEU A 137 5.13 13.92 -13.47
C LEU A 137 6.58 13.42 -13.60
N GLY A 138 7.44 14.14 -14.32
CA GLY A 138 8.87 13.80 -14.44
C GLY A 138 9.14 12.36 -14.87
N MET A 139 10.11 11.73 -14.22
CA MET A 139 10.43 10.31 -14.44
C MET A 139 9.41 9.43 -13.72
N GLN A 140 8.88 8.43 -14.41
CA GLN A 140 7.88 7.52 -13.87
C GLN A 140 8.47 6.13 -13.65
N GLU A 141 7.97 5.42 -12.63
CA GLU A 141 8.42 4.05 -12.26
C GLU A 141 9.94 3.95 -12.10
N CYS A 142 10.61 5.02 -11.65
CA CYS A 142 12.03 5.03 -11.46
C CYS A 142 12.45 4.45 -10.11
N VAL A 143 13.55 3.68 -10.10
CA VAL A 143 14.09 3.08 -8.89
C VAL A 143 15.28 3.89 -8.41
N LEU A 144 15.26 4.22 -7.11
CA LEU A 144 16.41 4.77 -6.41
C LEU A 144 16.94 3.74 -5.42
N ILE A 145 18.26 3.59 -5.42
CA ILE A 145 18.98 2.73 -4.50
C ILE A 145 20.01 3.58 -3.77
N ALA A 146 20.05 3.46 -2.45
CA ALA A 146 20.99 4.19 -1.61
C ALA A 146 21.59 3.27 -0.55
N GLU A 147 22.75 3.65 -0.05
CA GLU A 147 23.37 3.05 1.14
C GLU A 147 23.34 4.09 2.26
N ASP A 148 22.82 3.69 3.41
CA ASP A 148 22.76 4.50 4.63
C ASP A 148 23.46 3.77 5.79
N LYS A 149 24.74 4.09 6.02
CA LYS A 149 25.52 3.56 7.17
C LYS A 149 25.48 2.03 7.26
N GLY A 150 25.68 1.36 6.13
CA GLY A 150 25.68 -0.09 6.02
C GLY A 150 24.30 -0.72 5.72
N ALA A 151 23.23 0.05 5.71
CA ALA A 151 21.93 -0.40 5.28
C ALA A 151 21.66 -0.01 3.83
N TRP A 152 21.43 -0.99 2.96
CA TRP A 152 20.96 -0.73 1.60
C TRP A 152 19.45 -0.51 1.58
N LEU A 153 19.03 0.53 0.88
CA LEU A 153 17.64 0.98 0.78
C LEU A 153 17.24 1.04 -0.69
N ARG A 154 16.00 0.67 -1.02
CA ARG A 154 15.46 0.82 -2.37
C ARG A 154 14.06 1.42 -2.35
N ALA A 155 13.79 2.33 -3.28
CA ALA A 155 12.48 2.93 -3.49
C ALA A 155 12.14 2.91 -4.98
N MET A 156 10.93 2.48 -5.34
CA MET A 156 10.35 2.66 -6.67
C MET A 156 9.34 3.77 -6.58
N MET A 157 9.57 4.85 -7.32
CA MET A 157 8.75 6.05 -7.28
C MET A 157 7.81 6.05 -8.47
N ASP A 158 6.52 6.21 -8.21
CA ASP A 158 5.50 6.29 -9.26
C ASP A 158 5.81 7.47 -10.21
N SER A 159 6.26 8.60 -9.63
CA SER A 159 6.64 9.80 -10.37
C SER A 159 7.68 10.61 -9.59
N PHE A 160 8.80 10.92 -10.21
CA PHE A 160 9.85 11.75 -9.64
C PHE A 160 10.17 12.95 -10.54
N ALA A 161 9.73 14.11 -10.10
CA ALA A 161 9.97 15.40 -10.77
C ALA A 161 10.60 16.38 -9.76
N PRO A 162 11.92 16.30 -9.52
CA PRO A 162 12.57 17.09 -8.47
C PRO A 162 12.16 18.56 -8.48
N PRO A 163 11.83 19.16 -7.32
CA PRO A 163 11.98 18.59 -5.98
C PRO A 163 10.77 17.76 -5.48
N TRP A 164 9.89 17.28 -6.34
CA TRP A 164 8.67 16.58 -5.99
C TRP A 164 8.74 15.07 -6.26
N ILE A 165 8.25 14.29 -5.28
CA ILE A 165 7.86 12.90 -5.45
C ILE A 165 6.33 12.87 -5.44
N ASN A 166 5.73 12.33 -6.50
CA ASN A 166 4.28 12.09 -6.56
C ASN A 166 4.01 10.59 -6.46
N ASP A 167 3.04 10.21 -5.64
CA ASP A 167 2.71 8.82 -5.36
C ASP A 167 1.20 8.63 -5.60
N TRP A 168 0.86 7.86 -6.62
CA TRP A 168 -0.52 7.61 -7.01
C TRP A 168 -1.21 6.66 -6.05
N LYS A 169 -2.46 6.96 -5.70
CA LYS A 169 -3.28 6.09 -4.87
C LYS A 169 -4.69 5.99 -5.43
N ILE A 170 -5.06 4.80 -5.87
CA ILE A 170 -6.43 4.50 -6.29
C ILE A 170 -7.17 3.96 -5.07
N SER A 171 -8.31 4.52 -4.72
CA SER A 171 -8.99 4.21 -3.46
C SER A 171 -10.50 4.32 -3.55
N LYS A 172 -11.20 3.43 -2.82
CA LYS A 172 -12.65 3.52 -2.56
C LYS A 172 -13.01 4.33 -1.32
N ILE A 173 -12.01 4.84 -0.62
CA ILE A 173 -12.27 5.67 0.56
C ILE A 173 -12.93 6.98 0.14
N ASN A 174 -13.83 7.49 0.98
CA ASN A 174 -14.41 8.81 0.75
C ASN A 174 -13.34 9.89 0.91
N LEU A 175 -12.84 10.39 -0.22
CA LEU A 175 -11.79 11.40 -0.26
C LEU A 175 -12.24 12.77 0.28
N ALA A 176 -13.54 13.03 0.42
CA ALA A 176 -14.06 14.27 1.02
C ALA A 176 -14.00 14.27 2.55
N ASN A 177 -13.74 13.11 3.18
CA ASN A 177 -13.66 13.01 4.65
C ASN A 177 -12.19 13.01 5.11
N ASP A 178 -11.69 14.15 5.52
CA ASP A 178 -10.30 14.33 5.97
C ASP A 178 -9.90 13.41 7.12
N ALA A 179 -10.78 13.21 8.10
CA ALA A 179 -10.47 12.38 9.26
C ALA A 179 -10.36 10.88 8.88
N ALA A 180 -11.25 10.41 8.00
CA ALA A 180 -11.19 9.04 7.49
C ALA A 180 -9.95 8.82 6.60
N LEU A 181 -9.64 9.80 5.75
CA LEU A 181 -8.47 9.77 4.88
C LEU A 181 -7.17 9.76 5.70
N ALA A 182 -7.04 10.66 6.67
CA ALA A 182 -5.85 10.72 7.52
C ALA A 182 -5.63 9.42 8.31
N ARG A 183 -6.70 8.84 8.87
CA ARG A 183 -6.63 7.52 9.53
C ARG A 183 -6.17 6.44 8.56
N HIS A 184 -6.78 6.36 7.39
CA HIS A 184 -6.39 5.41 6.35
C HIS A 184 -4.91 5.54 5.97
N MET A 185 -4.43 6.76 5.77
CA MET A 185 -3.03 7.02 5.42
C MET A 185 -2.06 6.51 6.49
N VAL A 186 -2.38 6.73 7.76
CA VAL A 186 -1.56 6.24 8.88
C VAL A 186 -1.62 4.72 9.00
N ASP A 187 -2.80 4.10 8.88
CA ASP A 187 -3.00 2.64 8.95
C ASP A 187 -2.27 1.93 7.80
N MET A 188 -2.25 2.56 6.62
CA MET A 188 -1.51 2.07 5.46
C MET A 188 0.00 2.35 5.54
N GLY A 189 0.47 3.16 6.50
CA GLY A 189 1.88 3.53 6.68
C GLY A 189 2.40 4.45 5.59
N TYR A 190 1.54 5.29 5.02
CA TYR A 190 1.92 6.22 3.96
C TYR A 190 2.83 7.33 4.48
N ASP A 191 2.63 7.76 5.73
CA ASP A 191 3.51 8.69 6.44
C ASP A 191 4.98 8.21 6.44
N MET A 192 5.19 6.95 6.80
CA MET A 192 6.52 6.34 6.79
C MET A 192 7.05 6.13 5.36
N ARG A 193 6.20 5.73 4.41
CA ARG A 193 6.60 5.57 3.00
C ARG A 193 7.12 6.89 2.43
N ALA A 194 6.40 7.99 2.66
CA ALA A 194 6.83 9.32 2.21
C ALA A 194 8.20 9.69 2.78
N ALA A 195 8.39 9.52 4.09
CA ALA A 195 9.68 9.77 4.75
C ALA A 195 10.79 8.89 4.17
N PHE A 196 10.51 7.61 3.93
CA PHE A 196 11.46 6.66 3.35
C PHE A 196 11.89 7.06 1.92
N TYR A 197 10.94 7.47 1.08
CA TYR A 197 11.21 7.87 -0.29
C TYR A 197 11.99 9.18 -0.34
N ILE A 198 11.62 10.16 0.49
CA ILE A 198 12.39 11.41 0.63
C ILE A 198 13.83 11.10 1.05
N HIS A 199 14.01 10.27 2.09
CA HIS A 199 15.34 9.92 2.60
C HIS A 199 16.22 9.25 1.53
N VAL A 200 15.68 8.25 0.82
CA VAL A 200 16.41 7.58 -0.27
C VAL A 200 16.78 8.57 -1.38
N ALA A 201 15.85 9.48 -1.74
CA ALA A 201 16.09 10.47 -2.76
C ALA A 201 17.17 11.49 -2.33
N GLU A 202 17.18 11.93 -1.08
CA GLU A 202 18.20 12.84 -0.54
C GLU A 202 19.59 12.20 -0.47
N LEU A 203 19.67 10.89 -0.21
CA LEU A 203 20.93 10.15 -0.27
C LEU A 203 21.47 10.04 -1.70
N VAL A 204 20.60 9.84 -2.68
CA VAL A 204 20.98 9.76 -4.11
C VAL A 204 21.28 11.14 -4.68
N PHE A 205 20.59 12.18 -4.22
CA PHE A 205 20.73 13.57 -4.67
C PHE A 205 21.04 14.50 -3.49
N PRO A 206 22.28 14.51 -2.96
CA PRO A 206 22.64 15.31 -1.79
C PRO A 206 22.39 16.82 -1.98
N ASP A 207 22.50 17.30 -3.21
CA ASP A 207 22.21 18.70 -3.55
C ASP A 207 20.75 19.09 -3.36
N LEU A 208 19.86 18.11 -3.26
CA LEU A 208 18.43 18.31 -3.00
C LEU A 208 18.04 18.06 -1.52
N ALA A 209 18.99 17.74 -0.65
CA ALA A 209 18.72 17.47 0.75
C ALA A 209 17.96 18.63 1.42
N GLY A 210 16.89 18.30 2.15
CA GLY A 210 15.98 19.24 2.79
C GLY A 210 15.05 20.00 1.83
N ARG A 211 15.12 19.74 0.53
CA ARG A 211 14.26 20.38 -0.49
C ARG A 211 13.29 19.44 -1.17
N ILE A 212 13.44 18.13 -0.99
CA ILE A 212 12.54 17.13 -1.58
C ILE A 212 11.20 17.15 -0.84
N ASN A 213 10.13 17.26 -1.60
CA ASN A 213 8.77 17.24 -1.13
C ASN A 213 8.05 16.00 -1.61
N PHE A 214 7.00 15.63 -0.91
CA PHE A 214 6.20 14.45 -1.23
C PHE A 214 4.71 14.80 -1.20
N ARG A 215 3.96 14.30 -2.18
CA ARG A 215 2.51 14.37 -2.20
C ARG A 215 1.89 13.09 -2.72
N TRP A 216 0.74 12.76 -2.17
CA TRP A 216 -0.11 11.69 -2.68
C TRP A 216 -1.13 12.27 -3.63
N LEU A 217 -1.32 11.58 -4.74
CA LEU A 217 -2.32 11.86 -5.75
C LEU A 217 -3.41 10.79 -5.63
N PHE A 218 -4.40 11.05 -4.77
CA PHE A 218 -5.50 10.14 -4.53
C PHE A 218 -6.55 10.25 -5.62
N LEU A 219 -6.81 9.14 -6.29
CA LEU A 219 -7.86 8.99 -7.30
C LEU A 219 -8.98 8.12 -6.74
N GLU A 220 -10.22 8.54 -6.96
CA GLU A 220 -11.38 7.69 -6.71
C GLU A 220 -11.37 6.52 -7.69
N GLU A 221 -11.66 5.31 -7.17
CA GLU A 221 -11.78 4.12 -8.00
C GLU A 221 -13.06 4.13 -8.81
N ASP A 222 -14.15 4.68 -8.24
CA ASP A 222 -15.47 4.76 -8.85
C ASP A 222 -15.75 6.18 -9.36
N GLU A 223 -16.74 6.34 -10.27
CA GLU A 223 -17.17 7.65 -10.75
C GLU A 223 -17.53 8.60 -9.59
N PRO A 224 -17.13 9.88 -9.67
CA PRO A 224 -16.65 10.64 -10.84
C PRO A 224 -15.13 10.58 -11.08
N PHE A 225 -14.38 9.64 -10.48
CA PHE A 225 -12.93 9.46 -10.61
C PHE A 225 -12.12 10.69 -10.17
N GLY A 226 -12.62 11.45 -9.22
CA GLY A 226 -12.00 12.69 -8.75
C GLY A 226 -10.57 12.46 -8.26
N LEU A 227 -9.69 13.44 -8.52
CA LEU A 227 -8.33 13.46 -7.98
C LEU A 227 -8.24 14.43 -6.83
N ARG A 228 -7.65 13.98 -5.71
CA ARG A 228 -7.32 14.83 -4.57
C ARG A 228 -5.82 14.81 -4.28
N ILE A 229 -5.21 15.99 -4.22
CA ILE A 229 -3.79 16.18 -3.91
C ILE A 229 -3.65 16.32 -2.40
N ILE A 230 -2.83 15.49 -1.78
CA ILE A 230 -2.61 15.47 -0.33
C ILE A 230 -1.12 15.62 -0.03
N GLU A 231 -0.79 16.51 0.89
CA GLU A 231 0.53 16.65 1.49
C GLU A 231 0.47 16.38 2.99
N ALA A 232 1.54 15.87 3.56
CA ALA A 232 1.64 15.65 5.00
C ALA A 232 1.86 16.97 5.75
N ASP A 233 1.17 17.16 6.86
CA ASP A 233 1.50 18.21 7.82
C ASP A 233 2.83 17.93 8.56
N ALA A 234 3.28 18.86 9.39
CA ALA A 234 4.53 18.72 10.13
C ALA A 234 4.53 17.50 11.07
N THR A 235 3.40 17.20 11.69
CA THR A 235 3.26 16.07 12.62
C THR A 235 3.34 14.73 11.87
N MET A 236 2.61 14.59 10.78
CA MET A 236 2.63 13.37 9.95
C MET A 236 4.03 13.13 9.37
N ARG A 237 4.72 14.18 8.91
CA ARG A 237 6.12 14.08 8.43
C ARG A 237 7.07 13.60 9.53
N GLU A 238 6.99 14.19 10.72
CA GLU A 238 7.86 13.81 11.84
C GLU A 238 7.59 12.39 12.32
N MET A 239 6.33 11.97 12.42
CA MET A 239 5.99 10.60 12.79
C MET A 239 6.46 9.59 11.73
N GLY A 240 6.29 9.91 10.45
CA GLY A 240 6.81 9.11 9.35
C GLY A 240 8.34 8.96 9.42
N ARG A 241 9.06 10.05 9.67
CA ARG A 241 10.51 10.05 9.80
C ARG A 241 10.98 9.17 10.98
N ARG A 242 10.33 9.26 12.14
CA ARG A 242 10.67 8.41 13.31
C ARG A 242 10.45 6.93 13.03
N LYS A 243 9.33 6.57 12.42
CA LYS A 243 9.01 5.19 12.04
C LYS A 243 10.03 4.65 11.03
N MET A 244 10.36 5.45 10.03
CA MET A 244 11.38 5.10 9.03
C MET A 244 12.74 4.83 9.69
N GLN A 245 13.21 5.76 10.52
CA GLN A 245 14.51 5.61 11.19
C GLN A 245 14.54 4.35 12.07
N TYR A 246 13.49 4.12 12.85
CA TYR A 246 13.34 2.91 13.65
C TYR A 246 13.45 1.64 12.80
N ALA A 247 12.77 1.60 11.64
CA ALA A 247 12.85 0.45 10.75
C ALA A 247 14.25 0.24 10.15
N ILE A 248 14.93 1.32 9.75
CA ILE A 248 16.30 1.26 9.20
C ILE A 248 17.28 0.77 10.28
N ASP A 249 17.15 1.23 11.51
CA ASP A 249 18.03 0.82 12.61
C ASP A 249 17.87 -0.67 12.94
N ILE A 250 16.64 -1.16 13.04
CA ILE A 250 16.36 -2.61 13.21
C ILE A 250 16.92 -3.42 12.04
N TRP A 251 16.67 -2.95 10.81
CA TRP A 251 17.16 -3.63 9.61
C TRP A 251 18.68 -3.78 9.64
N ARG A 252 19.39 -2.70 9.93
CA ARG A 252 20.85 -2.66 10.05
C ARG A 252 21.36 -3.60 11.13
N GLU A 253 20.75 -3.57 12.31
CA GLU A 253 21.11 -4.45 13.42
C GLU A 253 20.92 -5.93 13.05
N CYS A 254 19.75 -6.29 12.49
CA CYS A 254 19.45 -7.66 12.11
C CYS A 254 20.38 -8.20 11.02
N LEU A 255 20.71 -7.39 10.02
CA LEU A 255 21.69 -7.76 8.99
C LEU A 255 23.10 -7.92 9.59
N GLY A 256 23.52 -6.98 10.43
CA GLY A 256 24.87 -6.99 10.99
C GLY A 256 25.16 -8.18 11.91
N ASN A 257 24.16 -8.62 12.67
CA ASN A 257 24.31 -9.74 13.61
C ASN A 257 23.73 -11.07 13.09
N GLY A 258 23.04 -11.06 11.93
CA GLY A 258 22.40 -12.24 11.34
C GLY A 258 21.19 -12.77 12.13
N ARG A 259 20.69 -12.00 13.10
CA ARG A 259 19.62 -12.43 14.01
C ARG A 259 18.32 -11.70 13.70
N TRP A 260 17.26 -12.47 13.48
CA TRP A 260 15.92 -11.98 13.15
C TRP A 260 14.93 -12.42 14.24
N PRO A 261 14.83 -11.66 15.35
CA PRO A 261 13.99 -12.07 16.47
C PRO A 261 12.51 -12.11 16.13
N HIS A 262 11.78 -12.99 16.83
CA HIS A 262 10.34 -13.09 16.84
C HIS A 262 9.78 -12.57 18.15
N PHE A 263 8.52 -12.88 18.48
CA PHE A 263 7.95 -12.57 19.79
C PHE A 263 8.74 -13.23 20.92
N GLU A 264 8.86 -12.52 22.03
CA GLU A 264 9.34 -13.13 23.26
C GLU A 264 8.29 -14.14 23.76
N ASN A 265 8.76 -15.32 24.18
CA ASN A 265 7.90 -16.37 24.73
C ASN A 265 7.52 -16.10 26.20
N LEU A 266 7.36 -14.85 26.59
CA LEU A 266 6.91 -14.46 27.92
C LEU A 266 5.42 -14.14 27.91
N PRO A 267 4.65 -14.60 28.90
CA PRO A 267 3.24 -14.27 28.99
C PRO A 267 3.04 -12.76 29.10
N ARG A 268 2.20 -12.21 28.22
CA ARG A 268 1.76 -10.80 28.29
C ARG A 268 0.33 -10.74 28.79
N ARG A 269 0.07 -9.86 29.75
CA ARG A 269 -1.28 -9.50 30.17
C ARG A 269 -1.76 -8.36 29.27
N LEU A 270 -2.88 -8.58 28.58
CA LEU A 270 -3.52 -7.54 27.78
C LEU A 270 -4.62 -6.88 28.59
N ALA A 271 -4.66 -5.57 28.60
CA ALA A 271 -5.78 -4.81 29.14
C ALA A 271 -6.99 -4.93 28.22
N TYR A 272 -8.18 -4.97 28.81
CA TYR A 272 -9.41 -4.85 28.02
C TYR A 272 -9.49 -3.41 27.47
N PRO A 273 -9.85 -3.20 26.18
CA PRO A 273 -9.91 -1.87 25.61
C PRO A 273 -10.97 -0.98 26.31
N ASP A 274 -10.57 0.20 26.78
CA ASP A 274 -11.43 1.13 27.56
C ASP A 274 -12.74 1.50 26.86
N TRP A 275 -12.72 1.60 25.52
CA TRP A 275 -13.91 1.90 24.75
C TRP A 275 -14.89 0.73 24.69
N LYS A 276 -14.40 -0.51 24.70
CA LYS A 276 -15.23 -1.72 24.77
C LYS A 276 -15.80 -1.93 26.18
N GLU A 277 -15.02 -1.63 27.20
CA GLU A 277 -15.48 -1.64 28.59
C GLU A 277 -16.63 -0.67 28.78
N ARG A 278 -16.48 0.57 28.32
CA ARG A 278 -17.55 1.58 28.37
C ARG A 278 -18.81 1.14 27.62
N GLU A 279 -18.66 0.65 26.39
CA GLU A 279 -19.78 0.12 25.60
C GLU A 279 -20.55 -0.98 26.37
N TRP A 280 -19.82 -1.87 27.06
CA TRP A 280 -20.44 -2.92 27.86
C TRP A 280 -21.14 -2.40 29.10
N LEU A 281 -20.48 -1.54 29.88
CA LEU A 281 -21.05 -0.93 31.08
C LEU A 281 -22.32 -0.12 30.78
N GLU A 282 -22.33 0.61 29.66
CA GLU A 282 -23.52 1.32 29.19
C GLU A 282 -24.68 0.37 28.88
N ARG A 283 -24.41 -0.81 28.31
CA ARG A 283 -25.42 -1.85 28.07
C ARG A 283 -25.95 -2.46 29.36
N GLU A 284 -25.12 -2.69 30.35
CA GLU A 284 -25.54 -3.25 31.64
C GLU A 284 -26.46 -2.31 32.41
N VAL A 285 -26.25 -0.99 32.26
CA VAL A 285 -27.05 0.04 32.92
C VAL A 285 -28.30 0.40 32.12
N ALA A 286 -28.33 0.14 30.82
CA ALA A 286 -29.52 0.36 30.01
C ALA A 286 -30.65 -0.61 30.45
N PRO A 287 -31.84 -0.11 30.74
CA PRO A 287 -32.96 -0.98 31.12
C PRO A 287 -33.21 -1.97 29.97
N THR A 288 -33.20 -3.25 30.30
CA THR A 288 -33.47 -4.35 29.37
C THR A 288 -34.95 -4.25 28.95
N SER A 289 -35.25 -3.49 27.91
CA SER A 289 -36.57 -3.57 27.26
C SER A 289 -36.63 -4.85 26.42
N VAL A 290 -36.48 -5.99 27.05
CA VAL A 290 -36.80 -7.29 26.47
C VAL A 290 -38.19 -7.68 26.93
N MET A 291 -39.18 -6.93 26.47
CA MET A 291 -40.54 -7.43 26.32
C MET A 291 -41.10 -6.84 25.04
N GLY A 292 -40.83 -7.49 23.95
CA GLY A 292 -41.65 -7.35 22.75
C GLY A 292 -43.07 -7.86 23.05
N PRO A 293 -44.07 -7.43 22.28
CA PRO A 293 -45.49 -7.64 22.58
C PRO A 293 -45.89 -9.08 22.31
N VAL A 294 -45.81 -9.97 23.30
CA VAL A 294 -46.35 -11.33 23.26
C VAL A 294 -47.50 -11.52 24.29
N GLU A 295 -47.95 -10.49 24.98
CA GLU A 295 -49.03 -10.61 25.98
C GLU A 295 -50.33 -9.92 25.61
N MET A 296 -50.76 -9.95 24.34
CA MET A 296 -52.13 -9.54 23.98
C MET A 296 -52.89 -10.54 23.11
N LEU A 297 -52.62 -11.82 23.27
CA LEU A 297 -53.44 -12.88 22.62
C LEU A 297 -53.84 -14.00 23.56
N GLY A 298 -54.19 -13.65 24.81
CA GLY A 298 -54.59 -14.65 25.78
C GLY A 298 -55.62 -14.18 26.80
N ARG A 299 -56.71 -13.50 26.33
CA ARG A 299 -57.97 -13.36 27.14
C ARG A 299 -59.11 -12.94 26.24
N MET A 300 -59.60 -13.87 25.49
CA MET A 300 -60.97 -13.89 25.00
C MET A 300 -61.37 -15.34 24.85
N ASP A 301 -61.71 -15.95 25.97
CA ASP A 301 -62.62 -17.09 26.01
C ASP A 301 -63.05 -17.30 27.45
N GLY A 302 -64.26 -17.01 27.68
CA GLY A 302 -64.88 -17.31 28.98
C GLY A 302 -66.11 -16.50 29.25
N GLY A 303 -67.20 -16.89 28.63
CA GLY A 303 -68.48 -16.34 29.10
C GLY A 303 -69.69 -16.67 28.23
N GLN A 304 -70.31 -17.83 28.56
CA GLN A 304 -71.75 -18.03 28.70
C GLN A 304 -72.62 -18.21 27.46
N LEU A 305 -73.23 -19.27 27.48
CA LEU A 305 -74.54 -19.98 27.49
C LEU A 305 -74.71 -20.77 26.23
#